data_00d4c7133ec97c65705a0c9c7cad0cc6
#
_entry.id   00d4c7133ec97c65705a0c9c7cad0cc6
#
_cell.length_a   1.000
_cell.length_b   1.000
_cell.length_c   1.000
_cell.angle_alpha   90.00
_cell.angle_beta   90.00
_cell.angle_gamma   90.00
#
_symmetry.space_group_name_H-M   'P 1'
#
loop_
_entity.id
_entity.type
_entity.pdbx_description
1 polymer ?
#
loop_
_entity_poly.entity_id
_entity_poly.type
_entity_poly.pdbx_seq_one_letter_code
_entity_poly.pdbx_strand_id
1 'polypeptide(L)'
;MDAVNEFLLFIDSFLGSAGWFPYMLLSVGIFFTLYLGFPQIRYFSHAIKVTRGKFDKEGARGDTTHFQALSTALSGTVGTGNISGVALALHLGGPAALFWMWMTAFLGMTTKFVEVTLSHKYRDQTADGTKAGGPMYYMEKGMNAKWLAIIFAMATVLSSFGTGNLPQINSIAAGLESTFSLDPLITASVLSVLLALVIIGGITRIAMV
;
A
#
# COMPACT_ATOMS: atom_id res chain seq x y z
N MET A 1 -11.49 29.43 1.11
CA MET A 1 -10.61 28.30 0.70
C MET A 1 -9.21 28.42 1.30
N ASP A 2 -8.73 29.63 1.51
CA ASP A 2 -7.37 29.90 2.02
C ASP A 2 -7.11 29.35 3.43
N ALA A 3 -8.04 29.54 4.38
CA ALA A 3 -7.91 29.06 5.75
C ALA A 3 -7.86 27.51 5.86
N VAL A 4 -8.60 26.80 5.00
CA VAL A 4 -8.57 25.34 4.95
C VAL A 4 -7.23 24.86 4.37
N ASN A 5 -6.74 25.55 3.35
CA ASN A 5 -5.46 25.23 2.75
C ASN A 5 -4.30 25.48 3.71
N GLU A 6 -4.31 26.61 4.42
CA GLU A 6 -3.31 26.92 5.47
C GLU A 6 -3.32 25.88 6.59
N PHE A 7 -4.51 25.45 7.02
CA PHE A 7 -4.63 24.39 8.04
C PHE A 7 -4.08 23.06 7.54
N LEU A 8 -4.37 22.67 6.29
CA LEU A 8 -3.83 21.45 5.69
C LEU A 8 -2.32 21.50 5.53
N LEU A 9 -1.76 22.64 5.10
CA LEU A 9 -0.31 22.85 5.00
C LEU A 9 0.37 22.81 6.37
N PHE A 10 -0.29 23.35 7.41
CA PHE A 10 0.20 23.26 8.78
C PHE A 10 0.29 21.79 9.26
N ILE A 11 -0.77 21.00 9.02
CA ILE A 11 -0.75 19.56 9.35
C ILE A 11 0.32 18.82 8.54
N ASP A 12 0.44 19.09 7.25
CA ASP A 12 1.45 18.48 6.39
C ASP A 12 2.87 18.82 6.87
N SER A 13 3.14 20.08 7.24
CA SER A 13 4.45 20.49 7.76
C SER A 13 4.85 19.77 9.03
N PHE A 14 3.88 19.34 9.84
CA PHE A 14 4.12 18.61 11.09
C PHE A 14 4.21 17.09 10.89
N LEU A 15 3.46 16.52 9.94
CA LEU A 15 3.37 15.08 9.71
C LEU A 15 4.16 14.63 8.47
N GLY A 16 3.73 15.06 7.29
CA GLY A 16 4.23 14.56 6.01
C GLY A 16 5.57 15.14 5.60
N SER A 17 5.69 16.46 5.66
CA SER A 17 6.90 17.22 5.28
C SER A 17 7.88 17.39 6.44
N ALA A 18 7.56 16.92 7.64
CA ALA A 18 8.42 17.07 8.81
C ALA A 18 9.72 16.28 8.65
N GLY A 19 10.85 16.94 8.86
CA GLY A 19 12.17 16.32 8.72
C GLY A 19 12.41 15.12 9.66
N TRP A 20 11.70 15.01 10.78
CA TRP A 20 11.80 13.90 11.73
C TRP A 20 11.08 12.61 11.25
N PHE A 21 10.08 12.73 10.39
CA PHE A 21 9.22 11.61 9.98
C PHE A 21 9.98 10.47 9.27
N PRO A 22 10.87 10.75 8.28
CA PRO A 22 11.69 9.70 7.68
C PRO A 22 12.57 8.97 8.69
N TYR A 23 13.16 9.68 9.66
CA TYR A 23 13.98 9.06 10.70
C TYR A 23 13.18 8.15 11.63
N MET A 24 11.94 8.53 11.94
CA MET A 24 11.03 7.69 12.71
C MET A 24 10.72 6.39 11.96
N LEU A 25 10.37 6.47 10.68
CA LEU A 25 10.11 5.29 9.86
C LEU A 25 11.33 4.37 9.75
N LEU A 26 12.51 4.94 9.53
CA LEU A 26 13.75 4.17 9.48
C LEU A 26 14.06 3.51 10.83
N SER A 27 13.89 4.21 11.95
CA SER A 27 14.15 3.66 13.27
C SER A 27 13.26 2.47 13.59
N VAL A 28 11.99 2.53 13.22
CA VAL A 28 11.05 1.41 13.35
C VAL A 28 11.49 0.22 12.48
N GLY A 29 11.91 0.47 11.25
CA GLY A 29 12.44 -0.56 10.34
C GLY A 29 13.71 -1.22 10.87
N ILE A 30 14.63 -0.43 11.40
CA ILE A 30 15.87 -0.91 12.05
C ILE A 30 15.52 -1.75 13.30
N PHE A 31 14.67 -1.22 14.16
CA PHE A 31 14.22 -1.91 15.37
C PHE A 31 13.68 -3.31 15.06
N PHE A 32 12.70 -3.41 14.15
CA PHE A 32 12.13 -4.71 13.80
C PHE A 32 13.11 -5.61 13.05
N THR A 33 14.00 -5.06 12.24
CA THR A 33 15.03 -5.86 11.56
C THR A 33 15.96 -6.54 12.57
N LEU A 34 16.41 -5.79 13.58
CA LEU A 34 17.27 -6.33 14.65
C LEU A 34 16.50 -7.25 15.58
N TYR A 35 15.32 -6.85 16.04
CA TYR A 35 14.47 -7.60 16.96
C TYR A 35 14.06 -8.97 16.40
N LEU A 36 13.76 -9.07 15.12
CA LEU A 36 13.36 -10.31 14.46
C LEU A 36 14.52 -11.09 13.84
N GLY A 37 15.75 -10.60 13.95
CA GLY A 37 16.94 -11.27 13.44
C GLY A 37 16.98 -11.39 11.92
N PHE A 38 16.81 -10.28 11.21
CA PHE A 38 16.90 -10.16 9.75
C PHE A 38 15.94 -11.09 8.98
N PRO A 39 14.62 -10.98 9.18
CA PRO A 39 13.64 -11.85 8.54
C PRO A 39 13.69 -11.78 7.02
N GLN A 40 14.10 -10.65 6.43
CA GLN A 40 14.28 -10.46 4.98
C GLN A 40 15.23 -11.48 4.37
N ILE A 41 16.28 -11.85 5.09
CA ILE A 41 17.28 -12.82 4.64
C ILE A 41 16.89 -14.22 5.09
N ARG A 42 16.54 -14.36 6.36
CA ARG A 42 16.27 -15.66 6.99
C ARG A 42 15.09 -16.41 6.36
N TYR A 43 14.02 -15.71 6.03
CA TYR A 43 12.80 -16.30 5.49
C TYR A 43 12.62 -16.14 3.98
N PHE A 44 13.61 -15.58 3.28
CA PHE A 44 13.51 -15.34 1.84
C PHE A 44 13.20 -16.61 1.02
N SER A 45 13.96 -17.68 1.27
CA SER A 45 13.71 -18.97 0.59
C SER A 45 12.35 -19.56 0.94
N HIS A 46 11.88 -19.38 2.18
CA HIS A 46 10.55 -19.81 2.60
C HIS A 46 9.46 -19.01 1.89
N ALA A 47 9.60 -17.70 1.79
CA ALA A 47 8.67 -16.83 1.08
C ALA A 47 8.49 -17.24 -0.38
N ILE A 48 9.58 -17.55 -1.09
CA ILE A 48 9.52 -18.06 -2.47
C ILE A 48 8.74 -19.39 -2.55
N LYS A 49 8.91 -20.28 -1.58
CA LYS A 49 8.16 -21.56 -1.55
C LYS A 49 6.68 -21.34 -1.29
N VAL A 50 6.33 -20.38 -0.44
CA VAL A 50 4.93 -20.01 -0.14
C VAL A 50 4.27 -19.43 -1.42
N THR A 51 4.91 -18.48 -2.08
CA THR A 51 4.36 -17.85 -3.29
C THR A 51 4.22 -18.82 -4.46
N ARG A 52 5.06 -19.86 -4.51
CA ARG A 52 4.94 -20.95 -5.50
C ARG A 52 3.86 -21.98 -5.16
N GLY A 53 3.03 -21.74 -4.16
CA GLY A 53 1.93 -22.61 -3.78
C GLY A 53 2.31 -23.91 -3.06
N LYS A 54 3.58 -24.07 -2.61
CA LYS A 54 4.02 -25.30 -1.94
C LYS A 54 3.25 -25.62 -0.66
N PHE A 55 2.65 -24.60 -0.06
CA PHE A 55 1.88 -24.70 1.18
C PHE A 55 0.39 -24.47 0.98
N ASP A 56 -0.08 -24.35 -0.26
CA ASP A 56 -1.49 -24.26 -0.57
C ASP A 56 -2.15 -25.60 -0.26
N LYS A 57 -3.17 -25.58 0.57
CA LYS A 57 -3.95 -26.78 0.96
C LYS A 57 -5.37 -26.61 0.43
N GLU A 58 -5.92 -27.65 -0.14
CA GLU A 58 -7.34 -27.72 -0.45
C GLU A 58 -8.17 -27.51 0.82
N GLY A 59 -9.11 -26.56 0.78
CA GLY A 59 -9.90 -26.17 1.95
C GLY A 59 -9.22 -25.21 2.93
N ALA A 60 -8.09 -24.60 2.56
CA ALA A 60 -7.49 -23.53 3.34
C ALA A 60 -8.49 -22.36 3.54
N ARG A 61 -8.51 -21.80 4.76
CA ARG A 61 -9.43 -20.71 5.14
C ARG A 61 -9.00 -19.37 4.55
N GLY A 62 -9.07 -19.20 3.23
CA GLY A 62 -8.72 -17.97 2.53
C GLY A 62 -9.55 -17.80 1.26
N ASP A 63 -9.75 -16.56 0.81
CA ASP A 63 -10.53 -16.22 -0.38
C ASP A 63 -9.66 -16.22 -1.65
N THR A 64 -8.33 -16.25 -1.50
CA THR A 64 -7.34 -16.18 -2.58
C THR A 64 -6.13 -17.08 -2.29
N THR A 65 -5.42 -17.52 -3.34
CA THR A 65 -4.14 -18.23 -3.20
C THR A 65 -3.03 -17.28 -2.73
N HIS A 66 -1.91 -17.83 -2.25
CA HIS A 66 -0.75 -17.00 -1.85
C HIS A 66 -0.19 -16.18 -3.00
N PHE A 67 -0.16 -16.73 -4.20
CA PHE A 67 0.29 -16.01 -5.40
C PHE A 67 -0.67 -14.87 -5.78
N GLN A 68 -1.96 -15.13 -5.78
CA GLN A 68 -2.99 -14.11 -6.03
C GLN A 68 -2.93 -12.98 -5.00
N ALA A 69 -2.75 -13.31 -3.71
CA ALA A 69 -2.59 -12.30 -2.67
C ALA A 69 -1.35 -11.42 -2.89
N LEU A 70 -0.21 -12.02 -3.29
CA LEU A 70 0.99 -11.27 -3.63
C LEU A 70 0.77 -10.38 -4.85
N SER A 71 0.19 -10.92 -5.93
CA SER A 71 -0.06 -10.17 -7.17
C SER A 71 -0.99 -9.00 -6.94
N THR A 72 -2.07 -9.20 -6.18
CA THR A 72 -3.00 -8.12 -5.80
C THR A 72 -2.30 -7.04 -4.96
N ALA A 73 -1.46 -7.44 -3.99
CA ALA A 73 -0.71 -6.49 -3.18
C ALA A 73 0.31 -5.69 -4.02
N LEU A 74 1.00 -6.32 -4.95
CA LEU A 74 1.92 -5.65 -5.88
C LEU A 74 1.18 -4.69 -6.80
N SER A 75 0.06 -5.11 -7.39
CA SER A 75 -0.78 -4.28 -8.26
C SER A 75 -1.30 -3.04 -7.53
N GLY A 76 -1.71 -3.18 -6.27
CA GLY A 76 -2.15 -2.06 -5.44
C GLY A 76 -1.02 -1.13 -4.94
N THR A 77 0.23 -1.61 -4.98
CA THR A 77 1.39 -0.85 -4.49
C THR A 77 2.11 -0.11 -5.61
N VAL A 78 2.20 -0.70 -6.80
CA VAL A 78 2.89 -0.10 -7.94
C VAL A 78 2.00 0.95 -8.59
N GLY A 79 2.47 2.19 -8.62
CA GLY A 79 1.73 3.32 -9.16
C GLY A 79 2.68 4.39 -9.71
N THR A 80 2.13 5.56 -10.04
CA THR A 80 2.89 6.70 -10.57
C THR A 80 4.01 7.15 -9.64
N GLY A 81 3.83 7.02 -8.31
CA GLY A 81 4.87 7.32 -7.32
C GLY A 81 6.14 6.47 -7.50
N ASN A 82 5.99 5.21 -7.91
CA ASN A 82 7.12 4.31 -8.14
C ASN A 82 7.85 4.58 -9.46
N ILE A 83 7.24 5.29 -10.38
CA ILE A 83 7.81 5.64 -11.69
C ILE A 83 8.28 7.10 -11.69
N SER A 84 7.35 8.05 -11.68
CA SER A 84 7.66 9.48 -11.75
C SER A 84 8.30 10.00 -10.45
N GLY A 85 7.86 9.50 -9.29
CA GLY A 85 8.44 9.87 -7.99
C GLY A 85 9.89 9.41 -7.86
N VAL A 86 10.22 8.21 -8.33
CA VAL A 86 11.62 7.72 -8.37
C VAL A 86 12.45 8.54 -9.35
N ALA A 87 11.91 8.84 -10.54
CA ALA A 87 12.61 9.69 -11.51
C ALA A 87 12.90 11.09 -10.96
N LEU A 88 11.93 11.69 -10.27
CA LEU A 88 12.10 13.00 -9.61
C LEU A 88 13.14 12.91 -8.48
N ALA A 89 13.09 11.89 -7.64
CA ALA A 89 14.06 11.70 -6.57
C ALA A 89 15.49 11.53 -7.13
N LEU A 90 15.63 10.82 -8.25
CA LEU A 90 16.91 10.66 -8.93
C LEU A 90 17.41 11.97 -9.55
N HIS A 91 16.51 12.74 -10.13
CA HIS A 91 16.82 14.06 -10.70
C HIS A 91 17.32 15.04 -9.64
N LEU A 92 16.66 15.09 -8.48
CA LEU A 92 17.00 16.02 -7.40
C LEU A 92 18.18 15.56 -6.53
N GLY A 93 18.23 14.26 -6.23
CA GLY A 93 19.19 13.68 -5.28
C GLY A 93 20.34 12.89 -5.93
N GLY A 94 20.34 12.76 -7.25
CA GLY A 94 21.36 12.00 -7.99
C GLY A 94 21.40 10.50 -7.62
N PRO A 95 22.51 9.80 -7.96
CA PRO A 95 22.66 8.37 -7.67
C PRO A 95 22.55 8.01 -6.18
N ALA A 96 22.89 8.94 -5.28
CA ALA A 96 22.78 8.74 -3.85
C ALA A 96 21.31 8.49 -3.41
N ALA A 97 20.34 9.12 -4.06
CA ALA A 97 18.94 8.90 -3.78
C ALA A 97 18.54 7.43 -4.00
N LEU A 98 19.01 6.81 -5.08
CA LEU A 98 18.74 5.40 -5.37
C LEU A 98 19.30 4.46 -4.31
N PHE A 99 20.52 4.71 -3.85
CA PHE A 99 21.11 3.95 -2.75
C PHE A 99 20.25 4.02 -1.47
N TRP A 100 19.85 5.23 -1.07
CA TRP A 100 19.01 5.41 0.10
C TRP A 100 17.62 4.81 -0.06
N MET A 101 17.04 4.85 -1.26
CA MET A 101 15.77 4.19 -1.55
C MET A 101 15.86 2.67 -1.36
N TRP A 102 16.94 2.04 -1.79
CA TRP A 102 17.17 0.61 -1.56
C TRP A 102 17.35 0.28 -0.09
N MET A 103 18.11 1.09 0.63
CA MET A 103 18.31 0.91 2.08
C MET A 103 17.00 1.04 2.86
N THR A 104 16.19 2.05 2.54
CA THR A 104 14.87 2.23 3.18
C THR A 104 13.89 1.12 2.80
N ALA A 105 13.92 0.65 1.55
CA ALA A 105 13.10 -0.48 1.12
C ALA A 105 13.47 -1.76 1.87
N PHE A 106 14.75 -2.05 2.02
CA PHE A 106 15.22 -3.22 2.78
C PHE A 106 14.74 -3.20 4.24
N LEU A 107 14.83 -2.06 4.90
CA LEU A 107 14.33 -1.89 6.27
C LEU A 107 12.79 -1.92 6.33
N GLY A 108 12.13 -1.33 5.34
CA GLY A 108 10.66 -1.30 5.21
C GLY A 108 10.02 -2.68 5.03
N MET A 109 10.74 -3.65 4.44
CA MET A 109 10.28 -5.04 4.35
C MET A 109 9.89 -5.60 5.71
N THR A 110 10.67 -5.32 6.75
CA THR A 110 10.42 -5.84 8.10
C THR A 110 9.20 -5.19 8.73
N THR A 111 9.05 -3.88 8.56
CA THR A 111 7.88 -3.15 9.04
C THR A 111 6.60 -3.72 8.41
N LYS A 112 6.64 -3.94 7.09
CA LYS A 112 5.50 -4.53 6.36
C LYS A 112 5.24 -5.98 6.77
N PHE A 113 6.28 -6.76 7.01
CA PHE A 113 6.16 -8.12 7.52
C PHE A 113 5.42 -8.17 8.88
N VAL A 114 5.78 -7.26 9.81
CA VAL A 114 5.10 -7.16 11.11
C VAL A 114 3.64 -6.73 10.93
N GLU A 115 3.38 -5.70 10.14
CA GLU A 115 2.04 -5.19 9.86
C GLU A 115 1.12 -6.28 9.31
N VAL A 116 1.56 -6.99 8.27
CA VAL A 116 0.77 -8.06 7.63
C VAL A 116 0.57 -9.23 8.58
N THR A 117 1.59 -9.60 9.36
CA THR A 117 1.49 -10.68 10.34
C THR A 117 0.47 -10.36 11.43
N LEU A 118 0.48 -9.13 11.96
CA LEU A 118 -0.51 -8.68 12.94
C LEU A 118 -1.90 -8.60 12.34
N SER A 119 -2.03 -8.07 11.13
CA SER A 119 -3.30 -8.00 10.42
C SER A 119 -3.91 -9.38 10.21
N HIS A 120 -3.08 -10.37 9.85
CA HIS A 120 -3.51 -11.75 9.69
C HIS A 120 -3.88 -12.42 11.02
N LYS A 121 -3.12 -12.15 12.09
CA LYS A 121 -3.37 -12.72 13.43
C LYS A 121 -4.70 -12.23 14.02
N TYR A 122 -5.01 -10.95 13.87
CA TYR A 122 -6.19 -10.30 14.46
C TYR A 122 -7.35 -10.13 13.48
N ARG A 123 -7.29 -10.78 12.30
CA ARG A 123 -8.39 -10.74 11.34
C ARG A 123 -9.69 -11.27 11.92
N ASP A 124 -10.79 -10.74 11.41
CA ASP A 124 -12.15 -11.14 11.77
C ASP A 124 -12.91 -11.69 10.58
N GLN A 125 -14.09 -12.17 10.83
CA GLN A 125 -15.01 -12.56 9.79
C GLN A 125 -16.24 -11.63 9.87
N THR A 126 -16.54 -10.96 8.77
CA THR A 126 -17.72 -10.10 8.66
C THR A 126 -19.00 -10.93 8.63
N ALA A 127 -20.15 -10.31 8.80
CA ALA A 127 -21.45 -10.96 8.75
C ALA A 127 -21.69 -11.72 7.44
N ASP A 128 -21.09 -11.26 6.35
CA ASP A 128 -21.16 -11.88 5.01
C ASP A 128 -20.21 -13.07 4.83
N GLY A 129 -19.48 -13.45 5.87
CA GLY A 129 -18.49 -14.53 5.83
C GLY A 129 -17.13 -14.14 5.26
N THR A 130 -16.95 -12.92 4.75
CA THR A 130 -15.69 -12.42 4.20
C THR A 130 -14.64 -12.22 5.30
N LYS A 131 -13.37 -12.48 4.97
CA LYS A 131 -12.27 -12.23 5.91
C LYS A 131 -11.88 -10.76 5.88
N ALA A 132 -11.92 -10.10 7.03
CA ALA A 132 -11.53 -8.71 7.21
C ALA A 132 -10.35 -8.62 8.18
N GLY A 133 -9.36 -7.81 7.83
CA GLY A 133 -8.16 -7.58 8.62
C GLY A 133 -7.59 -6.20 8.33
N GLY A 134 -6.51 -5.86 9.01
CA GLY A 134 -5.84 -4.59 8.83
C GLY A 134 -5.43 -3.94 10.15
N PRO A 135 -4.80 -2.75 10.09
CA PRO A 135 -4.34 -2.04 11.27
C PRO A 135 -5.44 -1.77 12.31
N MET A 136 -6.65 -1.43 11.89
CA MET A 136 -7.77 -1.19 12.78
C MET A 136 -8.09 -2.39 13.67
N TYR A 137 -7.97 -3.62 13.14
CA TYR A 137 -8.29 -4.83 13.91
C TYR A 137 -7.26 -5.14 14.99
N TYR A 138 -5.96 -4.98 14.72
CA TYR A 138 -4.97 -5.20 15.77
C TYR A 138 -4.86 -4.02 16.75
N MET A 139 -5.23 -2.80 16.35
CA MET A 139 -5.38 -1.67 17.29
C MET A 139 -6.54 -1.91 18.26
N GLU A 140 -7.68 -2.40 17.77
CA GLU A 140 -8.83 -2.70 18.61
C GLU A 140 -8.60 -3.95 19.47
N LYS A 141 -8.25 -5.09 18.87
CA LYS A 141 -8.17 -6.39 19.55
C LYS A 141 -6.83 -6.64 20.25
N GLY A 142 -5.73 -6.12 19.70
CA GLY A 142 -4.38 -6.34 20.25
C GLY A 142 -3.97 -5.28 21.27
N MET A 143 -4.31 -4.02 21.03
CA MET A 143 -3.97 -2.89 21.90
C MET A 143 -5.15 -2.43 22.79
N ASN A 144 -6.35 -2.96 22.58
CA ASN A 144 -7.59 -2.52 23.21
C ASN A 144 -7.85 -0.99 23.05
N ALA A 145 -7.41 -0.44 21.92
CA ALA A 145 -7.48 0.99 21.59
C ALA A 145 -8.48 1.26 20.47
N LYS A 146 -9.77 1.04 20.74
CA LYS A 146 -10.85 1.22 19.76
C LYS A 146 -10.90 2.62 19.15
N TRP A 147 -10.63 3.64 19.96
CA TRP A 147 -10.59 5.03 19.50
C TRP A 147 -9.53 5.25 18.41
N LEU A 148 -8.35 4.62 18.57
CA LEU A 148 -7.27 4.71 17.59
C LEU A 148 -7.64 3.96 16.30
N ALA A 149 -8.29 2.81 16.41
CA ALA A 149 -8.80 2.05 15.27
C ALA A 149 -9.80 2.86 14.44
N ILE A 150 -10.70 3.60 15.10
CA ILE A 150 -11.69 4.47 14.42
C ILE A 150 -11.00 5.63 13.71
N ILE A 151 -10.05 6.31 14.36
CA ILE A 151 -9.29 7.40 13.73
C ILE A 151 -8.54 6.89 12.51
N PHE A 152 -7.86 5.74 12.64
CA PHE A 152 -7.14 5.13 11.52
C PHE A 152 -8.08 4.78 10.36
N ALA A 153 -9.24 4.17 10.64
CA ALA A 153 -10.21 3.82 9.62
C ALA A 153 -10.74 5.05 8.88
N MET A 154 -11.10 6.11 9.62
CA MET A 154 -11.54 7.37 9.01
C MET A 154 -10.46 8.02 8.16
N ALA A 155 -9.22 8.08 8.66
CA ALA A 155 -8.08 8.60 7.91
C ALA A 155 -7.82 7.80 6.62
N THR A 156 -7.95 6.48 6.68
CA THR A 156 -7.80 5.60 5.51
C THR A 156 -8.88 5.87 4.46
N VAL A 157 -10.14 6.03 4.89
CA VAL A 157 -11.24 6.36 3.97
C VAL A 157 -10.99 7.72 3.31
N LEU A 158 -10.65 8.74 4.07
CA LEU A 158 -10.36 10.08 3.53
C LEU A 158 -9.16 10.04 2.56
N SER A 159 -8.09 9.34 2.92
CA SER A 159 -6.91 9.18 2.07
C SER A 159 -7.22 8.46 0.76
N SER A 160 -8.12 7.49 0.76
CA SER A 160 -8.48 6.74 -0.45
C SER A 160 -9.11 7.60 -1.55
N PHE A 161 -9.82 8.68 -1.18
CA PHE A 161 -10.39 9.63 -2.16
C PHE A 161 -9.33 10.51 -2.82
N GLY A 162 -8.25 10.85 -2.11
CA GLY A 162 -7.24 11.79 -2.60
C GLY A 162 -6.05 11.11 -3.27
N THR A 163 -5.31 10.31 -2.51
CA THR A 163 -3.98 9.81 -2.92
C THR A 163 -4.02 8.52 -3.73
N GLY A 164 -5.09 7.73 -3.61
CA GLY A 164 -5.16 6.41 -4.22
C GLY A 164 -5.37 6.44 -5.73
N ASN A 165 -6.29 7.25 -6.22
CA ASN A 165 -6.77 7.18 -7.60
C ASN A 165 -6.48 8.44 -8.43
N LEU A 166 -6.68 9.63 -7.87
CA LEU A 166 -6.63 10.89 -8.64
C LEU A 166 -5.28 11.16 -9.32
N PRO A 167 -4.12 11.01 -8.66
CA PRO A 167 -2.83 11.23 -9.31
C PRO A 167 -2.56 10.22 -10.43
N GLN A 168 -3.01 8.98 -10.27
CA GLN A 168 -2.77 7.92 -11.24
C GLN A 168 -3.58 8.14 -12.51
N ILE A 169 -4.88 8.40 -12.39
CA ILE A 169 -5.75 8.64 -13.54
C ILE A 169 -5.33 9.90 -14.31
N ASN A 170 -4.95 10.95 -13.56
CA ASN A 170 -4.45 12.19 -14.17
C ASN A 170 -3.17 11.95 -14.97
N SER A 171 -2.21 11.18 -14.43
CA SER A 171 -0.95 10.88 -15.12
C SER A 171 -1.15 10.02 -16.36
N ILE A 172 -2.09 9.05 -16.31
CA ILE A 172 -2.43 8.24 -17.49
C ILE A 172 -3.07 9.12 -18.56
N ALA A 173 -4.06 9.94 -18.19
CA ALA A 173 -4.75 10.82 -19.14
C ALA A 173 -3.78 11.80 -19.79
N ALA A 174 -2.94 12.50 -18.99
CA ALA A 174 -1.93 13.42 -19.51
C ALA A 174 -0.90 12.73 -20.41
N GLY A 175 -0.48 11.53 -20.07
CA GLY A 175 0.45 10.74 -20.89
C GLY A 175 -0.15 10.34 -22.24
N LEU A 176 -1.41 9.92 -22.28
CA LEU A 176 -2.10 9.56 -23.52
C LEU A 176 -2.43 10.79 -24.37
N GLU A 177 -2.80 11.90 -23.75
CA GLU A 177 -3.02 13.16 -24.43
C GLU A 177 -1.73 13.67 -25.10
N SER A 178 -0.60 13.68 -24.37
CA SER A 178 0.67 14.16 -24.90
C SER A 178 1.27 13.28 -25.99
N THR A 179 1.03 11.96 -25.93
CA THR A 179 1.65 10.99 -26.87
C THR A 179 0.77 10.72 -28.08
N PHE A 180 -0.53 10.59 -27.88
CA PHE A 180 -1.48 10.18 -28.90
C PHE A 180 -2.55 11.23 -29.24
N SER A 181 -2.50 12.41 -28.58
CA SER A 181 -3.51 13.46 -28.71
C SER A 181 -4.93 12.99 -28.42
N LEU A 182 -5.07 12.02 -27.51
CA LEU A 182 -6.37 11.50 -27.09
C LEU A 182 -6.99 12.45 -26.08
N ASP A 183 -8.28 12.73 -26.29
CA ASP A 183 -9.05 13.55 -25.35
C ASP A 183 -9.09 12.87 -23.95
N PRO A 184 -8.76 13.60 -22.89
CA PRO A 184 -8.80 13.07 -21.52
C PRO A 184 -10.15 12.47 -21.13
N LEU A 185 -11.26 12.97 -21.66
CA LEU A 185 -12.59 12.45 -21.40
C LEU A 185 -12.79 11.05 -21.98
N ILE A 186 -12.24 10.77 -23.17
CA ILE A 186 -12.27 9.44 -23.79
C ILE A 186 -11.45 8.48 -22.91
N THR A 187 -10.24 8.88 -22.53
CA THR A 187 -9.38 8.10 -21.64
C THR A 187 -10.08 7.77 -20.31
N ALA A 188 -10.67 8.78 -19.67
CA ALA A 188 -11.39 8.60 -18.41
C ALA A 188 -12.60 7.65 -18.56
N SER A 189 -13.36 7.78 -19.63
CA SER A 189 -14.53 6.93 -19.90
C SER A 189 -14.13 5.46 -20.10
N VAL A 190 -13.13 5.20 -20.92
CA VAL A 190 -12.64 3.84 -21.18
C VAL A 190 -12.09 3.21 -19.90
N LEU A 191 -11.25 3.93 -19.15
CA LEU A 191 -10.68 3.42 -17.90
C LEU A 191 -11.74 3.18 -16.82
N SER A 192 -12.77 4.04 -16.74
CA SER A 192 -13.89 3.84 -15.81
C SER A 192 -14.64 2.55 -16.09
N VAL A 193 -14.91 2.26 -17.37
CA VAL A 193 -15.56 1.00 -17.76
C VAL A 193 -14.70 -0.21 -17.44
N LEU A 194 -13.40 -0.17 -17.77
CA LEU A 194 -12.47 -1.26 -17.48
C LEU A 194 -12.35 -1.51 -15.98
N LEU A 195 -12.23 -0.46 -15.18
CA LEU A 195 -12.19 -0.57 -13.71
C LEU A 195 -13.49 -1.14 -13.15
N ALA A 196 -14.64 -0.68 -13.64
CA ALA A 196 -15.95 -1.20 -13.21
C ALA A 196 -16.06 -2.71 -13.48
N LEU A 197 -15.62 -3.17 -14.64
CA LEU A 197 -15.61 -4.59 -15.00
C LEU A 197 -14.74 -5.45 -14.06
N VAL A 198 -13.66 -4.89 -13.54
CA VAL A 198 -12.78 -5.59 -12.59
C VAL A 198 -13.34 -5.55 -11.16
N ILE A 199 -13.80 -4.37 -10.70
CA ILE A 199 -14.17 -4.14 -9.30
C ILE A 199 -15.52 -4.77 -8.93
N ILE A 200 -16.50 -4.79 -9.84
CA ILE A 200 -17.86 -5.29 -9.57
C ILE A 200 -17.88 -6.77 -9.12
N GLY A 201 -16.85 -7.54 -9.46
CA GLY A 201 -16.71 -8.93 -9.02
C GLY A 201 -16.09 -9.14 -7.64
N GLY A 202 -15.74 -8.06 -6.92
CA GLY A 202 -15.12 -8.12 -5.60
C GLY A 202 -13.68 -8.65 -5.61
N ILE A 203 -13.17 -8.96 -4.41
CA ILE A 203 -11.75 -9.33 -4.20
C ILE A 203 -11.33 -10.58 -4.99
N THR A 204 -12.20 -11.53 -5.17
CA THR A 204 -11.91 -12.76 -5.94
C THR A 204 -11.66 -12.46 -7.39
N ARG A 205 -12.43 -11.53 -7.99
CA ARG A 205 -12.25 -11.13 -9.38
C ARG A 205 -11.02 -10.24 -9.56
N ILE A 206 -10.79 -9.31 -8.65
CA ILE A 206 -9.57 -8.48 -8.63
C ILE A 206 -8.31 -9.35 -8.57
N ALA A 207 -8.34 -10.44 -7.80
CA ALA A 207 -7.22 -11.36 -7.65
C ALA A 207 -7.00 -12.30 -8.86
N MET A 208 -7.95 -12.38 -9.78
CA MET A 208 -7.87 -13.18 -11.01
C MET A 208 -7.35 -12.40 -12.22
N VAL A 209 -7.40 -11.07 -12.18
CA VAL A 209 -6.92 -10.16 -13.24
C VAL A 209 -5.48 -9.76 -12.99
#